data_2bd71d0a1206226bc5492d4ecd2b5c0b
#
_entry.id   2bd71d0a1206226bc5492d4ecd2b5c0b
#
_cell.length_a   1.000
_cell.length_b   1.000
_cell.length_c   1.000
_cell.angle_alpha   90.00
_cell.angle_beta   90.00
_cell.angle_gamma   90.00
#
_symmetry.space_group_name_H-M   'P 1'
#
loop_
_entity.id
_entity.type
_entity.pdbx_description
1 polymer ?
#
loop_
_entity_poly.entity_id
_entity_poly.type
_entity_poly.pdbx_seq_one_letter_code
_entity_poly.pdbx_strand_id
1 'polypeptide(L)'
;MNAALLSQVYEAMTQFDIERAITLVAGMKKADIAEVLEHMPAQFSCQLLEHLPRRAKIFAKIDPAYQAKLVHEFSRASLAEIVSEMPSDKRTDLFKRLDSQEQQALLPALAQAQREDIRRLSTYQEETAGAIMTSEYVTLNQDMTVAEAMQTIRLQAPDAETIYESYI
;
A
#
# COMPACT_ATOMS: atom_id res chain seq x y z
N MET A 1 0.94 21.40 -2.58
CA MET A 1 2.36 20.95 -2.69
C MET A 1 3.32 22.13 -2.78
N ASN A 2 4.54 22.04 -2.20
CA ASN A 2 5.57 23.09 -2.28
C ASN A 2 6.44 22.83 -3.53
N ALA A 3 6.36 23.73 -4.54
CA ALA A 3 7.10 23.60 -5.80
C ALA A 3 8.64 23.56 -5.61
N ALA A 4 9.15 24.26 -4.59
CA ALA A 4 10.57 24.25 -4.27
C ALA A 4 11.03 22.86 -3.76
N LEU A 5 10.23 22.20 -2.94
CA LEU A 5 10.52 20.85 -2.45
C LEU A 5 10.51 19.82 -3.60
N LEU A 6 9.51 19.90 -4.48
CA LEU A 6 9.44 19.01 -5.65
C LEU A 6 10.70 19.16 -6.52
N SER A 7 11.12 20.41 -6.78
CA SER A 7 12.35 20.67 -7.55
C SER A 7 13.60 20.07 -6.88
N GLN A 8 13.70 20.18 -5.55
CA GLN A 8 14.83 19.61 -4.79
C GLN A 8 14.84 18.08 -4.81
N VAL A 9 13.68 17.44 -4.67
CA VAL A 9 13.56 15.98 -4.74
C VAL A 9 13.92 15.51 -6.16
N TYR A 10 13.39 16.18 -7.18
CA TYR A 10 13.69 15.87 -8.57
C TYR A 10 15.19 16.01 -8.88
N GLU A 11 15.83 17.09 -8.40
CA GLU A 11 17.27 17.29 -8.53
C GLU A 11 18.07 16.18 -7.86
N ALA A 12 17.72 15.80 -6.63
CA ALA A 12 18.39 14.71 -5.92
C ALA A 12 18.28 13.39 -6.70
N MET A 13 17.10 13.08 -7.25
CA MET A 13 16.90 11.87 -8.05
C MET A 13 17.69 11.89 -9.37
N THR A 14 17.81 13.04 -10.03
CA THR A 14 18.64 13.18 -11.24
C THR A 14 20.13 13.02 -10.98
N GLN A 15 20.57 13.36 -9.76
CA GLN A 15 21.95 13.18 -9.31
C GLN A 15 22.21 11.78 -8.69
N PHE A 16 21.20 10.88 -8.68
CA PHE A 16 21.24 9.57 -8.03
C PHE A 16 21.49 9.64 -6.51
N ASP A 17 21.17 10.78 -5.88
CA ASP A 17 21.28 10.98 -4.43
C ASP A 17 19.96 10.59 -3.74
N ILE A 18 19.74 9.29 -3.66
CA ILE A 18 18.51 8.71 -3.07
C ILE A 18 18.41 9.07 -1.57
N GLU A 19 19.52 9.09 -0.84
CA GLU A 19 19.52 9.43 0.59
C GLU A 19 19.06 10.86 0.84
N ARG A 20 19.50 11.81 0.01
CA ARG A 20 19.01 13.19 0.04
C ARG A 20 17.52 13.25 -0.28
N ALA A 21 17.06 12.54 -1.30
CA ALA A 21 15.65 12.50 -1.67
C ALA A 21 14.79 11.96 -0.52
N ILE A 22 15.20 10.86 0.13
CA ILE A 22 14.53 10.31 1.32
C ILE A 22 14.47 11.34 2.45
N THR A 23 15.58 12.02 2.73
CA THR A 23 15.68 13.04 3.79
C THR A 23 14.70 14.20 3.53
N LEU A 24 14.57 14.64 2.28
CA LEU A 24 13.66 15.72 1.88
C LEU A 24 12.18 15.38 2.10
N VAL A 25 11.78 14.12 1.94
CA VAL A 25 10.40 13.67 2.16
C VAL A 25 10.18 13.09 3.56
N ALA A 26 11.23 12.96 4.37
CA ALA A 26 11.13 12.46 5.74
C ALA A 26 10.20 13.34 6.59
N GLY A 27 9.29 12.71 7.32
CA GLY A 27 8.32 13.42 8.18
C GLY A 27 7.08 13.95 7.46
N MET A 28 7.01 13.88 6.12
CA MET A 28 5.80 14.21 5.38
C MET A 28 4.68 13.18 5.60
N LYS A 29 3.44 13.61 5.42
CA LYS A 29 2.30 12.69 5.38
C LYS A 29 2.39 11.82 4.12
N LYS A 30 1.90 10.57 4.22
CA LYS A 30 1.93 9.62 3.08
C LYS A 30 1.24 10.16 1.83
N ALA A 31 0.15 10.90 1.99
CA ALA A 31 -0.56 11.52 0.86
C ALA A 31 0.30 12.60 0.18
N ASP A 32 1.04 13.41 0.95
CA ASP A 32 1.91 14.45 0.40
C ASP A 32 3.11 13.82 -0.33
N ILE A 33 3.65 12.69 0.19
CA ILE A 33 4.69 11.92 -0.51
C ILE A 33 4.15 11.34 -1.81
N ALA A 34 2.94 10.77 -1.81
CA ALA A 34 2.30 10.26 -3.02
C ALA A 34 2.16 11.36 -4.09
N GLU A 35 1.72 12.56 -3.69
CA GLU A 35 1.64 13.72 -4.58
C GLU A 35 3.01 14.10 -5.17
N VAL A 36 4.09 14.07 -4.38
CA VAL A 36 5.46 14.31 -4.88
C VAL A 36 5.85 13.27 -5.93
N LEU A 37 5.58 11.98 -5.67
CA LEU A 37 5.88 10.89 -6.60
C LEU A 37 5.13 11.06 -7.94
N GLU A 38 3.86 11.45 -7.90
CA GLU A 38 3.02 11.65 -9.09
C GLU A 38 3.55 12.74 -10.04
N HIS A 39 4.35 13.67 -9.54
CA HIS A 39 4.93 14.75 -10.32
C HIS A 39 6.35 14.44 -10.86
N MET A 40 6.83 13.22 -10.67
CA MET A 40 8.13 12.77 -11.17
C MET A 40 7.98 11.72 -12.28
N PRO A 41 9.03 11.48 -13.09
CA PRO A 41 9.07 10.31 -13.98
C PRO A 41 8.88 9.00 -13.21
N ALA A 42 8.12 8.06 -13.75
CA ALA A 42 7.79 6.79 -13.10
C ALA A 42 9.03 6.03 -12.59
N GLN A 43 10.11 6.04 -13.35
CA GLN A 43 11.37 5.43 -12.95
C GLN A 43 11.93 6.02 -11.64
N PHE A 44 11.93 7.34 -11.48
CA PHE A 44 12.40 7.99 -10.25
C PHE A 44 11.46 7.71 -9.08
N SER A 45 10.16 7.71 -9.35
CA SER A 45 9.15 7.41 -8.34
C SER A 45 9.28 5.99 -7.81
N CYS A 46 9.52 5.00 -8.66
CA CYS A 46 9.78 3.62 -8.26
C CYS A 46 11.06 3.51 -7.43
N GLN A 47 12.17 4.09 -7.91
CA GLN A 47 13.44 4.08 -7.19
C GLN A 47 13.32 4.70 -5.80
N LEU A 48 12.68 5.86 -5.67
CA LEU A 48 12.49 6.50 -4.38
C LEU A 48 11.56 5.66 -3.48
N LEU A 49 10.45 5.18 -4.01
CA LEU A 49 9.45 4.42 -3.26
C LEU A 49 10.02 3.12 -2.68
N GLU A 50 10.90 2.42 -3.40
CA GLU A 50 11.56 1.19 -2.92
C GLU A 50 12.38 1.41 -1.64
N HIS A 51 12.89 2.61 -1.43
CA HIS A 51 13.71 2.95 -0.26
C HIS A 51 12.90 3.63 0.88
N LEU A 52 11.62 3.96 0.64
CA LEU A 52 10.81 4.62 1.65
C LEU A 52 10.21 3.63 2.67
N PRO A 53 10.19 3.99 3.96
CA PRO A 53 9.46 3.22 4.96
C PRO A 53 7.95 3.28 4.66
N ARG A 54 7.24 2.18 4.95
CA ARG A 54 5.78 2.08 4.70
C ARG A 54 5.40 2.33 3.24
N ARG A 55 6.24 1.93 2.30
CA ARG A 55 6.09 2.11 0.85
C ARG A 55 4.72 1.66 0.32
N ALA A 56 4.18 0.55 0.80
CA ALA A 56 2.87 0.05 0.40
C ALA A 56 1.73 1.01 0.79
N LYS A 57 1.82 1.62 1.98
CA LYS A 57 0.83 2.60 2.43
C LYS A 57 0.95 3.95 1.71
N ILE A 58 2.11 4.29 1.16
CA ILE A 58 2.32 5.44 0.28
C ILE A 58 1.77 5.11 -1.10
N PHE A 59 2.15 3.96 -1.67
CA PHE A 59 1.69 3.49 -2.97
C PHE A 59 0.15 3.42 -3.05
N ALA A 60 -0.51 2.95 -1.98
CA ALA A 60 -1.97 2.93 -1.87
C ALA A 60 -2.65 4.32 -1.89
N LYS A 61 -1.88 5.41 -1.74
CA LYS A 61 -2.40 6.80 -1.82
C LYS A 61 -2.15 7.46 -3.17
N ILE A 62 -1.36 6.85 -4.03
CA ILE A 62 -1.06 7.32 -5.39
C ILE A 62 -2.32 7.21 -6.25
N ASP A 63 -2.49 8.17 -7.14
CA ASP A 63 -3.58 8.16 -8.13
C ASP A 63 -3.59 6.83 -8.92
N PRO A 64 -4.77 6.23 -9.14
CA PRO A 64 -4.89 4.94 -9.82
C PRO A 64 -4.27 4.87 -11.22
N ALA A 65 -4.37 5.94 -12.00
CA ALA A 65 -3.78 5.98 -13.33
C ALA A 65 -2.24 6.07 -13.28
N TYR A 66 -1.71 6.70 -12.22
CA TYR A 66 -0.27 6.73 -12.01
C TYR A 66 0.26 5.42 -11.41
N GLN A 67 -0.50 4.76 -10.51
CA GLN A 67 -0.18 3.41 -10.05
C GLN A 67 0.01 2.43 -11.22
N ALA A 68 -0.88 2.46 -12.21
CA ALA A 68 -0.77 1.61 -13.40
C ALA A 68 0.57 1.81 -14.15
N LYS A 69 1.07 3.05 -14.23
CA LYS A 69 2.38 3.33 -14.82
C LYS A 69 3.52 2.75 -13.97
N LEU A 70 3.44 2.88 -12.65
CA LEU A 70 4.47 2.38 -11.74
C LEU A 70 4.53 0.84 -11.73
N VAL A 71 3.40 0.15 -11.90
CA VAL A 71 3.37 -1.33 -11.97
C VAL A 71 4.32 -1.86 -13.06
N HIS A 72 4.39 -1.19 -14.20
CA HIS A 72 5.27 -1.61 -15.30
C HIS A 72 6.77 -1.33 -15.04
N GLU A 73 7.09 -0.40 -14.14
CA GLU A 73 8.48 -0.04 -13.81
C GLU A 73 9.07 -0.92 -12.70
N PHE A 74 8.23 -1.48 -11.83
CA PHE A 74 8.68 -2.35 -10.75
C PHE A 74 9.14 -3.71 -11.26
N SER A 75 10.14 -4.28 -10.58
CA SER A 75 10.39 -5.72 -10.69
C SER A 75 9.19 -6.50 -10.13
N ARG A 76 8.96 -7.73 -10.63
CA ARG A 76 7.88 -8.60 -10.10
C ARG A 76 8.01 -8.84 -8.59
N ALA A 77 9.24 -8.96 -8.09
CA ALA A 77 9.49 -9.18 -6.67
C ALA A 77 9.12 -7.94 -5.84
N SER A 78 9.61 -6.75 -6.24
CA SER A 78 9.28 -5.49 -5.55
C SER A 78 7.78 -5.21 -5.57
N LEU A 79 7.12 -5.43 -6.72
CA LEU A 79 5.67 -5.26 -6.82
C LEU A 79 4.93 -6.20 -5.89
N ALA A 80 5.30 -7.49 -5.85
CA ALA A 80 4.66 -8.46 -4.97
C ALA A 80 4.81 -8.11 -3.49
N GLU A 81 5.99 -7.63 -3.07
CA GLU A 81 6.23 -7.15 -1.71
C GLU A 81 5.34 -5.94 -1.39
N ILE A 82 5.31 -4.93 -2.27
CA ILE A 82 4.47 -3.75 -2.08
C ILE A 82 3.00 -4.15 -1.96
N VAL A 83 2.51 -4.98 -2.88
CA VAL A 83 1.11 -5.43 -2.91
C VAL A 83 0.77 -6.27 -1.69
N SER A 84 1.69 -7.11 -1.20
CA SER A 84 1.48 -7.92 0.00
C SER A 84 1.27 -7.08 1.26
N GLU A 85 1.92 -5.91 1.34
CA GLU A 85 1.83 -4.98 2.47
C GLU A 85 0.72 -3.93 2.32
N MET A 86 -0.01 -3.91 1.17
CA MET A 86 -1.13 -2.97 0.97
C MET A 86 -2.34 -3.38 1.80
N PRO A 87 -3.17 -2.39 2.24
CA PRO A 87 -4.50 -2.67 2.77
C PRO A 87 -5.33 -3.50 1.79
N SER A 88 -6.16 -4.42 2.32
CA SER A 88 -6.85 -5.45 1.52
C SER A 88 -7.79 -4.88 0.45
N ASP A 89 -8.49 -3.77 0.75
CA ASP A 89 -9.34 -3.04 -0.20
C ASP A 89 -8.48 -2.46 -1.34
N LYS A 90 -7.40 -1.75 -1.01
CA LYS A 90 -6.50 -1.11 -1.99
C LYS A 90 -5.75 -2.13 -2.84
N ARG A 91 -5.36 -3.27 -2.25
CA ARG A 91 -4.79 -4.41 -2.95
C ARG A 91 -5.76 -4.96 -3.99
N THR A 92 -7.02 -5.11 -3.60
CA THR A 92 -8.08 -5.62 -4.49
C THR A 92 -8.39 -4.63 -5.61
N ASP A 93 -8.49 -3.33 -5.29
CA ASP A 93 -8.69 -2.27 -6.29
C ASP A 93 -7.56 -2.22 -7.31
N LEU A 94 -6.31 -2.33 -6.86
CA LEU A 94 -5.17 -2.42 -7.78
C LEU A 94 -5.29 -3.67 -8.65
N PHE A 95 -5.54 -4.84 -8.05
CA PHE A 95 -5.62 -6.11 -8.77
C PHE A 95 -6.69 -6.11 -9.87
N LYS A 96 -7.87 -5.52 -9.61
CA LYS A 96 -8.94 -5.38 -10.61
C LYS A 96 -8.53 -4.53 -11.82
N ARG A 97 -7.60 -3.59 -11.65
CA ARG A 97 -7.10 -2.71 -12.72
C ARG A 97 -5.96 -3.29 -13.55
N LEU A 98 -5.28 -4.32 -13.03
CA LEU A 98 -4.22 -5.02 -13.75
C LEU A 98 -4.81 -5.82 -14.92
N ASP A 99 -4.04 -5.95 -16.00
CA ASP A 99 -4.41 -6.84 -17.08
C ASP A 99 -4.31 -8.32 -16.69
N SER A 100 -4.84 -9.21 -17.53
CA SER A 100 -4.88 -10.64 -17.21
C SER A 100 -3.48 -11.26 -17.07
N GLN A 101 -2.48 -10.76 -17.78
CA GLN A 101 -1.10 -11.24 -17.71
C GLN A 101 -0.44 -10.81 -16.41
N GLU A 102 -0.64 -9.56 -16.01
CA GLU A 102 -0.16 -9.01 -14.74
C GLU A 102 -0.80 -9.70 -13.54
N GLN A 103 -2.12 -9.92 -13.59
CA GLN A 103 -2.84 -10.67 -12.55
C GLN A 103 -2.30 -12.09 -12.38
N GLN A 104 -2.08 -12.81 -13.49
CA GLN A 104 -1.49 -14.16 -13.48
C GLN A 104 -0.06 -14.18 -12.95
N ALA A 105 0.72 -13.14 -13.22
CA ALA A 105 2.09 -13.03 -12.73
C ALA A 105 2.17 -12.66 -11.25
N LEU A 106 1.22 -11.87 -10.74
CA LEU A 106 1.21 -11.37 -9.37
C LEU A 106 0.67 -12.40 -8.38
N LEU A 107 -0.44 -13.07 -8.70
CA LEU A 107 -1.13 -13.98 -7.78
C LEU A 107 -0.23 -15.05 -7.14
N PRO A 108 0.67 -15.75 -7.88
CA PRO A 108 1.52 -16.77 -7.26
C PRO A 108 2.52 -16.22 -6.24
N ALA A 109 2.86 -14.94 -6.33
CA ALA A 109 3.81 -14.28 -5.44
C ALA A 109 3.17 -13.80 -4.11
N LEU A 110 1.84 -13.80 -4.03
CA LEU A 110 1.10 -13.42 -2.83
C LEU A 110 0.86 -14.63 -1.92
N ALA A 111 0.74 -14.40 -0.62
CA ALA A 111 0.34 -15.44 0.34
C ALA A 111 -1.10 -15.92 0.08
N GLN A 112 -1.41 -17.14 0.53
CA GLN A 112 -2.73 -17.73 0.31
C GLN A 112 -3.86 -16.85 0.85
N ALA A 113 -3.73 -16.32 2.06
CA ALA A 113 -4.73 -15.45 2.66
C ALA A 113 -5.00 -14.20 1.80
N GLN A 114 -3.95 -13.58 1.26
CA GLN A 114 -4.07 -12.41 0.39
C GLN A 114 -4.78 -12.73 -0.93
N ARG A 115 -4.51 -13.92 -1.51
CA ARG A 115 -5.23 -14.38 -2.71
C ARG A 115 -6.71 -14.64 -2.44
N GLU A 116 -7.03 -15.20 -1.27
CA GLU A 116 -8.41 -15.42 -0.84
C GLU A 116 -9.15 -14.11 -0.62
N ASP A 117 -8.50 -13.12 0.01
CA ASP A 117 -9.04 -11.77 0.17
C ASP A 117 -9.34 -11.11 -1.18
N ILE A 118 -8.40 -11.13 -2.11
CA ILE A 118 -8.61 -10.60 -3.46
C ILE A 118 -9.82 -11.27 -4.12
N ARG A 119 -9.92 -12.60 -4.07
CA ARG A 119 -11.05 -13.32 -4.64
C ARG A 119 -12.37 -12.91 -4.00
N ARG A 120 -12.42 -12.87 -2.66
CA ARG A 120 -13.62 -12.51 -1.90
C ARG A 120 -14.04 -11.06 -2.17
N LEU A 121 -13.11 -10.10 -2.02
CA LEU A 121 -13.41 -8.69 -2.20
C LEU A 121 -13.72 -8.33 -3.66
N SER A 122 -13.16 -9.06 -4.62
CA SER A 122 -13.46 -8.87 -6.05
C SER A 122 -14.89 -9.25 -6.45
N THR A 123 -15.61 -10.02 -5.62
CA THR A 123 -17.02 -10.37 -5.90
C THR A 123 -17.98 -9.24 -5.62
N TYR A 124 -17.58 -8.25 -4.83
CA TYR A 124 -18.43 -7.11 -4.52
C TYR A 124 -18.45 -6.10 -5.66
N GLN A 125 -19.64 -5.55 -5.91
CA GLN A 125 -19.82 -4.48 -6.89
C GLN A 125 -19.19 -3.19 -6.39
N GLU A 126 -18.65 -2.38 -7.29
CA GLU A 126 -18.16 -1.04 -7.00
C GLU A 126 -19.27 -0.20 -6.35
N GLU A 127 -18.90 0.78 -5.52
CA GLU A 127 -19.81 1.64 -4.76
C GLU A 127 -20.65 0.92 -3.70
N THR A 128 -20.36 -0.34 -3.38
CA THR A 128 -20.97 -1.04 -2.23
C THR A 128 -20.05 -1.03 -1.01
N ALA A 129 -20.61 -1.18 0.19
CA ALA A 129 -19.82 -1.32 1.42
C ALA A 129 -18.80 -2.46 1.34
N GLY A 130 -19.16 -3.57 0.69
CA GLY A 130 -18.26 -4.71 0.50
C GLY A 130 -17.03 -4.40 -0.35
N ALA A 131 -17.15 -3.47 -1.32
CA ALA A 131 -16.02 -3.08 -2.17
C ALA A 131 -14.98 -2.21 -1.44
N ILE A 132 -15.41 -1.46 -0.42
CA ILE A 132 -14.55 -0.54 0.35
C ILE A 132 -14.18 -1.07 1.74
N MET A 133 -14.65 -2.27 2.11
CA MET A 133 -14.34 -2.85 3.42
C MET A 133 -12.91 -3.40 3.44
N THR A 134 -12.30 -3.36 4.62
CA THR A 134 -11.07 -4.09 4.92
C THR A 134 -11.38 -5.45 5.53
N SER A 135 -10.52 -6.45 5.29
CA SER A 135 -10.50 -7.71 6.03
C SER A 135 -9.47 -7.70 7.17
N GLU A 136 -8.71 -6.62 7.29
CA GLU A 136 -7.61 -6.47 8.25
C GLU A 136 -8.09 -5.75 9.52
N TYR A 137 -8.96 -6.39 10.29
CA TYR A 137 -9.50 -5.91 11.56
C TYR A 137 -9.24 -6.89 12.69
N VAL A 138 -9.22 -6.37 13.92
CA VAL A 138 -9.02 -7.19 15.12
C VAL A 138 -10.32 -7.87 15.53
N THR A 139 -10.27 -9.19 15.67
CA THR A 139 -11.38 -9.98 16.24
C THR A 139 -11.02 -10.49 17.62
N LEU A 140 -12.01 -10.47 18.51
CA LEU A 140 -11.90 -10.95 19.89
C LEU A 140 -12.93 -12.07 20.10
N ASN A 141 -12.59 -13.03 20.96
CA ASN A 141 -13.57 -14.02 21.41
C ASN A 141 -14.34 -13.46 22.62
N GLN A 142 -15.67 -13.66 22.64
CA GLN A 142 -16.54 -13.22 23.73
C GLN A 142 -16.15 -13.77 25.11
N ASP A 143 -15.46 -14.91 25.14
CA ASP A 143 -15.06 -15.59 26.39
C ASP A 143 -13.72 -15.09 26.93
N MET A 144 -13.05 -14.16 26.23
CA MET A 144 -11.78 -13.56 26.67
C MET A 144 -11.99 -12.60 27.85
N THR A 145 -11.06 -12.63 28.80
CA THR A 145 -10.94 -11.57 29.78
C THR A 145 -10.42 -10.27 29.13
N VAL A 146 -10.64 -9.13 29.77
CA VAL A 146 -10.12 -7.83 29.28
C VAL A 146 -8.60 -7.87 29.10
N ALA A 147 -7.87 -8.54 29.98
CA ALA A 147 -6.42 -8.67 29.90
C ALA A 147 -5.98 -9.45 28.63
N GLU A 148 -6.63 -10.58 28.36
CA GLU A 148 -6.40 -11.39 27.16
C GLU A 148 -6.81 -10.63 25.89
N ALA A 149 -7.93 -9.93 25.89
CA ALA A 149 -8.37 -9.09 24.78
C ALA A 149 -7.32 -8.01 24.46
N MET A 150 -6.82 -7.29 25.48
CA MET A 150 -5.77 -6.29 25.30
C MET A 150 -4.47 -6.87 24.77
N GLN A 151 -4.12 -8.07 25.18
CA GLN A 151 -2.94 -8.76 24.65
C GLN A 151 -3.14 -9.17 23.18
N THR A 152 -4.31 -9.71 22.86
CA THR A 152 -4.68 -10.07 21.47
C THR A 152 -4.65 -8.86 20.55
N ILE A 153 -5.21 -7.72 20.96
CA ILE A 153 -5.17 -6.46 20.20
C ILE A 153 -3.71 -6.06 19.93
N ARG A 154 -2.83 -6.10 20.94
CA ARG A 154 -1.41 -5.75 20.77
C ARG A 154 -0.67 -6.67 19.81
N LEU A 155 -1.00 -7.95 19.78
CA LEU A 155 -0.40 -8.94 18.89
C LEU A 155 -0.89 -8.77 17.44
N GLN A 156 -2.17 -8.46 17.24
CA GLN A 156 -2.78 -8.31 15.92
C GLN A 156 -2.64 -6.89 15.34
N ALA A 157 -2.36 -5.88 16.18
CA ALA A 157 -2.26 -4.48 15.77
C ALA A 157 -1.30 -4.20 14.59
N PRO A 158 -0.15 -4.90 14.43
CA PRO A 158 0.72 -4.69 13.28
C PRO A 158 0.08 -5.03 11.95
N ASP A 159 -0.81 -6.03 11.93
CA ASP A 159 -1.46 -6.57 10.72
C ASP A 159 -2.83 -5.93 10.45
N ALA A 160 -3.41 -5.25 11.46
CA ALA A 160 -4.69 -4.58 11.33
C ALA A 160 -4.56 -3.19 10.66
N GLU A 161 -5.52 -2.83 9.84
CA GLU A 161 -5.58 -1.48 9.24
C GLU A 161 -5.79 -0.41 10.32
N THR A 162 -6.64 -0.71 11.30
CA THR A 162 -6.93 0.13 12.47
C THR A 162 -7.19 -0.72 13.70
N ILE A 163 -6.91 -0.16 14.88
CA ILE A 163 -7.22 -0.76 16.19
C ILE A 163 -8.24 0.06 16.98
N TYR A 164 -8.86 1.07 16.37
CA TYR A 164 -9.85 1.91 17.04
C TYR A 164 -11.13 1.16 17.35
N GLU A 165 -11.44 0.13 16.58
CA GLU A 165 -12.57 -0.75 16.74
C GLU A 165 -12.12 -2.20 16.69
N SER A 166 -12.67 -3.04 17.53
CA SER A 166 -12.47 -4.48 17.56
C SER A 166 -13.83 -5.17 17.63
N TYR A 167 -13.96 -6.30 16.95
CA TYR A 167 -15.22 -7.03 16.82
C TYR A 167 -15.18 -8.31 17.65
N ILE A 168 -16.33 -8.65 18.23
CA ILE A 168 -16.54 -9.86 19.04
C ILE A 168 -17.47 -10.80 18.29
#